data_8ae8ebc9f083b24ae7deb447f2512116
#
_entry.id   8ae8ebc9f083b24ae7deb447f2512116
#
_cell.length_a   1.000
_cell.length_b   1.000
_cell.length_c   1.000
_cell.angle_alpha   90.00
_cell.angle_beta   90.00
_cell.angle_gamma   90.00
#
_symmetry.space_group_name_H-M   'P 1'
#
loop_
_entity.id
_entity.type
_entity.pdbx_description
1 polymer ?
#
loop_
_entity_poly.entity_id
_entity_poly.type
_entity_poly.pdbx_seq_one_letter_code
_entity_poly.pdbx_strand_id
1 'polypeptide(L)'
;EPELLKLWLSGELFDSHAVLQWIRRTGDLRPQSIARVPAGIVSPRRRLALERAFAGVGMEHQLSVHYRADGPVQRAFVIGRATQDFSDADLELAGVVQHSLAALDHQAAVVQRLTGARTGTDLGLTGRELAVLQLIAEGLTTRRTETALVCSPRTVEKHLERAFRRLGVRDRL
;
A
#
# COMPACT_ATOMS: atom_id res chain seq x y z
N GLU A 1 -12.17 -12.74 0.13
CA GLU A 1 -10.97 -12.25 0.88
C GLU A 1 -9.69 -13.04 0.63
N PRO A 2 -9.69 -14.38 0.52
CA PRO A 2 -8.44 -15.12 0.30
C PRO A 2 -7.77 -14.82 -1.05
N GLU A 3 -8.52 -14.48 -2.09
CA GLU A 3 -7.97 -14.19 -3.42
C GLU A 3 -7.23 -12.85 -3.46
N LEU A 4 -7.78 -11.79 -2.86
CA LEU A 4 -7.11 -10.49 -2.78
C LEU A 4 -5.82 -10.59 -1.96
N LEU A 5 -5.87 -11.33 -0.86
CA LEU A 5 -4.70 -11.57 -0.02
C LEU A 5 -3.62 -12.37 -0.76
N LYS A 6 -3.99 -13.38 -1.55
CA LYS A 6 -3.06 -14.14 -2.40
C LYS A 6 -2.37 -13.23 -3.41
N LEU A 7 -3.13 -12.41 -4.15
CA LEU A 7 -2.60 -11.45 -5.13
C LEU A 7 -1.64 -10.44 -4.45
N TRP A 8 -1.97 -10.02 -3.23
CA TRP A 8 -1.13 -9.08 -2.49
C TRP A 8 0.17 -9.71 -1.99
N LEU A 9 0.10 -10.94 -1.46
CA LEU A 9 1.27 -11.67 -0.95
C LEU A 9 2.21 -12.16 -2.05
N SER A 10 1.68 -12.51 -3.22
CA SER A 10 2.47 -12.93 -4.39
C SER A 10 3.13 -11.75 -5.12
N GLY A 11 2.72 -10.51 -4.83
CA GLY A 11 3.12 -9.33 -5.60
C GLY A 11 2.38 -9.17 -6.94
N GLU A 12 1.57 -10.14 -7.34
CA GLU A 12 0.78 -10.08 -8.58
C GLU A 12 -0.25 -8.96 -8.60
N LEU A 13 -0.65 -8.46 -7.42
CA LEU A 13 -1.52 -7.29 -7.29
C LEU A 13 -0.93 -6.11 -8.04
N PHE A 14 0.35 -5.81 -7.83
CA PHE A 14 1.02 -4.67 -8.47
C PHE A 14 1.09 -4.83 -9.98
N ASP A 15 1.37 -6.04 -10.47
CA ASP A 15 1.44 -6.32 -11.90
C ASP A 15 0.06 -6.38 -12.59
N SER A 16 -0.99 -6.63 -11.82
CA SER A 16 -2.37 -6.72 -12.30
C SER A 16 -3.15 -5.42 -12.17
N HIS A 17 -2.68 -4.48 -11.34
CA HIS A 17 -3.41 -3.25 -11.05
C HIS A 17 -3.25 -2.22 -12.16
N ALA A 18 -4.34 -1.93 -12.88
CA ALA A 18 -4.30 -1.08 -14.06
C ALA A 18 -3.73 0.31 -13.79
N VAL A 19 -4.10 0.98 -12.69
CA VAL A 19 -3.60 2.31 -12.35
C VAL A 19 -2.10 2.29 -12.04
N LEU A 20 -1.61 1.27 -11.33
CA LEU A 20 -0.18 1.15 -11.04
C LEU A 20 0.64 0.95 -12.32
N GLN A 21 0.13 0.14 -13.26
CA GLN A 21 0.78 -0.05 -14.56
C GLN A 21 0.72 1.20 -15.44
N TRP A 22 -0.37 1.97 -15.34
CA TRP A 22 -0.48 3.28 -15.99
C TRP A 22 0.59 4.24 -15.50
N ILE A 23 0.70 4.41 -14.18
CA ILE A 23 1.71 5.29 -13.56
C ILE A 23 3.14 4.85 -13.96
N ARG A 24 3.43 3.55 -13.93
CA ARG A 24 4.76 3.05 -14.33
C ARG A 24 5.12 3.37 -15.77
N ARG A 25 4.14 3.41 -16.68
CA ARG A 25 4.35 3.68 -18.10
C ARG A 25 4.37 5.15 -18.45
N THR A 26 3.58 5.96 -17.77
CA THR A 26 3.34 7.36 -18.15
C THR A 26 3.94 8.36 -17.18
N GLY A 27 4.18 7.97 -15.93
CA GLY A 27 4.51 8.89 -14.84
C GLY A 27 3.32 9.74 -14.36
N ASP A 28 2.12 9.52 -14.91
CA ASP A 28 0.93 10.31 -14.58
C ASP A 28 0.33 9.87 -13.25
N LEU A 29 0.44 10.73 -12.24
CA LEU A 29 -0.05 10.50 -10.88
C LEU A 29 -1.46 11.05 -10.64
N ARG A 30 -2.10 11.66 -11.64
CA ARG A 30 -3.47 12.18 -11.45
C ARG A 30 -4.41 11.08 -10.94
N PRO A 31 -5.35 11.40 -10.04
CA PRO A 31 -6.33 10.43 -9.57
C PRO A 31 -7.04 9.74 -10.73
N GLN A 32 -7.12 8.42 -10.67
CA GLN A 32 -7.71 7.62 -11.74
C GLN A 32 -8.59 6.52 -11.17
N SER A 33 -9.77 6.31 -11.77
CA SER A 33 -10.50 5.07 -11.56
C SER A 33 -9.95 3.96 -12.47
N ILE A 34 -10.06 2.71 -12.02
CA ILE A 34 -9.60 1.55 -12.80
C ILE A 34 -10.31 1.49 -14.15
N ALA A 35 -11.59 1.85 -14.21
CA ALA A 35 -12.39 1.80 -15.44
C ALA A 35 -11.90 2.79 -16.50
N ARG A 36 -11.31 3.92 -16.09
CA ARG A 36 -10.81 4.97 -17.00
C ARG A 36 -9.40 4.70 -17.54
N VAL A 37 -8.69 3.71 -16.98
CA VAL A 37 -7.38 3.34 -17.51
C VAL A 37 -7.54 2.59 -18.84
N PRO A 38 -6.81 2.96 -19.91
CA PRO A 38 -6.89 2.30 -21.20
C PRO A 38 -6.76 0.78 -21.12
N ALA A 39 -7.59 0.06 -21.88
CA ALA A 39 -7.69 -1.39 -21.81
C ALA A 39 -6.36 -2.14 -22.11
N GLY A 40 -5.50 -1.55 -22.94
CA GLY A 40 -4.20 -2.13 -23.31
C GLY A 40 -3.11 -2.06 -22.24
N ILE A 41 -3.36 -1.40 -21.10
CA ILE A 41 -2.37 -1.25 -20.03
C ILE A 41 -2.11 -2.56 -19.29
N VAL A 42 -3.18 -3.34 -19.06
CA VAL A 42 -3.09 -4.66 -18.39
C VAL A 42 -3.84 -5.67 -19.27
N SER A 43 -3.33 -6.89 -19.32
CA SER A 43 -4.01 -7.94 -20.09
C SER A 43 -5.42 -8.21 -19.54
N PRO A 44 -6.40 -8.58 -20.39
CA PRO A 44 -7.77 -8.84 -19.97
C PRO A 44 -7.87 -9.87 -18.83
N ARG A 45 -7.03 -10.92 -18.90
CA ARG A 45 -6.97 -11.98 -17.88
C ARG A 45 -6.60 -11.42 -16.50
N ARG A 46 -5.58 -10.56 -16.44
CA ARG A 46 -5.12 -9.94 -15.19
C ARG A 46 -6.15 -8.93 -14.64
N ARG A 47 -6.74 -8.14 -15.53
CA ARG A 47 -7.83 -7.22 -15.18
C ARG A 47 -8.99 -7.97 -14.55
N LEU A 48 -9.48 -9.03 -15.18
CA LEU A 48 -10.58 -9.84 -14.67
C LEU A 48 -10.25 -10.50 -13.33
N ALA A 49 -9.02 -10.98 -13.14
CA ALA A 49 -8.59 -11.57 -11.88
C ALA A 49 -8.64 -10.55 -10.74
N LEU A 50 -8.20 -9.32 -11.00
CA LEU A 50 -8.24 -8.23 -10.03
C LEU A 50 -9.67 -7.79 -9.71
N GLU A 51 -10.51 -7.62 -10.73
CA GLU A 51 -11.93 -7.26 -10.57
C GLU A 51 -12.68 -8.29 -9.70
N ARG A 52 -12.46 -9.58 -9.93
CA ARG A 52 -13.04 -10.64 -9.09
C ARG A 52 -12.55 -10.58 -7.64
N ALA A 53 -11.27 -10.32 -7.43
CA ALA A 53 -10.70 -10.22 -6.10
C ALA A 53 -11.28 -9.02 -5.33
N PHE A 54 -11.48 -7.90 -5.98
CA PHE A 54 -12.09 -6.71 -5.37
C PHE A 54 -13.60 -6.86 -5.17
N ALA A 55 -14.32 -7.46 -6.11
CA ALA A 55 -15.74 -7.77 -5.95
C ALA A 55 -15.99 -8.66 -4.72
N GLY A 56 -15.08 -9.60 -4.45
CA GLY A 56 -15.13 -10.46 -3.26
C GLY A 56 -15.05 -9.71 -1.92
N VAL A 57 -14.60 -8.46 -1.91
CA VAL A 57 -14.58 -7.57 -0.74
C VAL A 57 -15.54 -6.38 -0.88
N GLY A 58 -16.49 -6.46 -1.82
CA GLY A 58 -17.51 -5.44 -2.03
C GLY A 58 -17.01 -4.17 -2.74
N MET A 59 -15.90 -4.22 -3.45
CA MET A 59 -15.34 -3.09 -4.21
C MET A 59 -15.45 -3.36 -5.71
N GLU A 60 -16.52 -2.90 -6.34
CA GLU A 60 -16.71 -3.04 -7.80
C GLU A 60 -16.01 -1.92 -8.58
N HIS A 61 -15.94 -0.74 -8.00
CA HIS A 61 -15.28 0.43 -8.57
C HIS A 61 -14.19 0.93 -7.63
N GLN A 62 -13.07 1.37 -8.19
CA GLN A 62 -11.92 1.78 -7.41
C GLN A 62 -11.30 3.05 -7.97
N LEU A 63 -11.04 4.01 -7.09
CA LEU A 63 -10.28 5.23 -7.34
C LEU A 63 -8.96 5.17 -6.59
N SER A 64 -7.87 5.42 -7.29
CA SER A 64 -6.53 5.51 -6.72
C SER A 64 -6.05 6.96 -6.70
N VAL A 65 -5.66 7.44 -5.52
CA VAL A 65 -5.13 8.78 -5.27
C VAL A 65 -3.67 8.64 -4.85
N HIS A 66 -2.76 8.67 -5.82
CA HIS A 66 -1.32 8.53 -5.59
C HIS A 66 -0.73 9.89 -5.26
N TYR A 67 -0.15 10.06 -4.07
CA TYR A 67 0.46 11.31 -3.63
C TYR A 67 1.99 11.25 -3.54
N ARG A 68 2.59 10.07 -3.73
CA ARG A 68 4.03 9.87 -3.85
C ARG A 68 4.35 8.67 -4.72
N ALA A 69 5.31 8.82 -5.62
CA ALA A 69 5.87 7.73 -6.41
C ALA A 69 7.38 7.98 -6.62
N ASP A 70 8.18 7.53 -5.65
CA ASP A 70 9.65 7.66 -5.68
C ASP A 70 10.25 6.30 -6.00
N GLY A 71 10.50 6.02 -7.27
CA GLY A 71 11.03 4.74 -7.72
C GLY A 71 10.14 3.55 -7.33
N PRO A 72 10.63 2.61 -6.52
CA PRO A 72 9.85 1.44 -6.09
C PRO A 72 8.83 1.75 -4.99
N VAL A 73 8.90 2.94 -4.38
CA VAL A 73 8.01 3.34 -3.29
C VAL A 73 6.85 4.13 -3.86
N GLN A 74 5.64 3.64 -3.64
CA GLN A 74 4.42 4.34 -3.99
C GLN A 74 3.54 4.50 -2.74
N ARG A 75 2.96 5.68 -2.56
CA ARG A 75 1.98 5.95 -1.51
C ARG A 75 0.70 6.43 -2.15
N ALA A 76 -0.38 5.77 -1.82
CA ALA A 76 -1.70 6.08 -2.36
C ALA A 76 -2.79 5.77 -1.34
N PHE A 77 -3.89 6.48 -1.44
CA PHE A 77 -5.17 6.03 -0.94
C PHE A 77 -5.95 5.35 -2.05
N VAL A 78 -6.60 4.26 -1.69
CA VAL A 78 -7.47 3.51 -2.59
C VAL A 78 -8.87 3.52 -1.99
N ILE A 79 -9.82 4.03 -2.75
CA ILE A 79 -11.22 4.19 -2.36
C ILE A 79 -12.05 3.25 -3.19
N GLY A 80 -12.83 2.39 -2.55
CA GLY A 80 -13.74 1.45 -3.21
C GLY A 80 -15.20 1.88 -3.11
N ARG A 81 -15.99 1.59 -4.15
CA ARG A 81 -17.46 1.70 -4.19
C ARG A 81 -18.05 0.42 -4.76
N ALA A 82 -19.25 0.06 -4.28
CA ALA A 82 -19.96 -1.13 -4.74
C ALA A 82 -20.99 -0.85 -5.85
N THR A 83 -21.37 0.40 -6.10
CA THR A 83 -22.56 0.70 -6.90
C THR A 83 -22.29 1.42 -8.21
N GLN A 84 -21.42 2.42 -8.23
CA GLN A 84 -21.15 3.24 -9.43
C GLN A 84 -19.71 3.70 -9.47
N ASP A 85 -19.18 3.92 -10.67
CA ASP A 85 -17.83 4.45 -10.84
C ASP A 85 -17.75 5.93 -10.41
N PHE A 86 -16.55 6.40 -10.26
CA PHE A 86 -16.23 7.76 -9.85
C PHE A 86 -16.47 8.75 -10.98
N SER A 87 -17.23 9.81 -10.68
CA SER A 87 -17.54 10.90 -11.61
C SER A 87 -16.31 11.80 -11.84
N ASP A 88 -16.40 12.71 -12.82
CA ASP A 88 -15.36 13.72 -13.04
C ASP A 88 -15.19 14.63 -11.82
N ALA A 89 -16.29 15.00 -11.16
CA ALA A 89 -16.26 15.79 -9.93
C ALA A 89 -15.56 15.03 -8.78
N ASP A 90 -15.75 13.71 -8.67
CA ASP A 90 -14.99 12.88 -7.70
C ASP A 90 -13.49 12.92 -7.99
N LEU A 91 -13.09 12.86 -9.26
CA LEU A 91 -11.69 12.90 -9.65
C LEU A 91 -11.07 14.29 -9.42
N GLU A 92 -11.81 15.36 -9.70
CA GLU A 92 -11.37 16.72 -9.40
C GLU A 92 -11.17 16.93 -7.91
N LEU A 93 -12.13 16.51 -7.08
CA LEU A 93 -11.99 16.54 -5.61
C LEU A 93 -10.79 15.71 -5.15
N ALA A 94 -10.62 14.51 -5.69
CA ALA A 94 -9.48 13.66 -5.39
C ALA A 94 -8.15 14.33 -5.76
N GLY A 95 -8.10 15.13 -6.84
CA GLY A 95 -6.96 15.94 -7.22
C GLY A 95 -6.60 17.01 -6.18
N VAL A 96 -7.59 17.70 -5.63
CA VAL A 96 -7.38 18.66 -4.54
C VAL A 96 -6.82 17.97 -3.30
N VAL A 97 -7.42 16.84 -2.91
CA VAL A 97 -6.96 16.03 -1.77
C VAL A 97 -5.55 15.50 -2.00
N GLN A 98 -5.24 15.05 -3.22
CA GLN A 98 -3.90 14.58 -3.60
C GLN A 98 -2.81 15.63 -3.31
N HIS A 99 -3.03 16.89 -3.68
CA HIS A 99 -2.06 17.96 -3.43
C HIS A 99 -1.84 18.18 -1.93
N SER A 100 -2.91 18.16 -1.15
CA SER A 100 -2.82 18.28 0.32
C SER A 100 -2.05 17.12 0.94
N LEU A 101 -2.31 15.89 0.50
CA LEU A 101 -1.59 14.70 0.97
C LEU A 101 -0.11 14.74 0.60
N ALA A 102 0.22 15.16 -0.62
CA ALA A 102 1.61 15.30 -1.06
C ALA A 102 2.35 16.35 -0.21
N ALA A 103 1.71 17.49 0.08
CA ALA A 103 2.29 18.51 0.95
C ALA A 103 2.53 18.00 2.37
N LEU A 104 1.55 17.31 2.97
CA LEU A 104 1.67 16.71 4.30
C LEU A 104 2.77 15.63 4.35
N ASP A 105 2.85 14.76 3.34
CA ASP A 105 3.91 13.75 3.26
C ASP A 105 5.30 14.38 3.16
N HIS A 106 5.42 15.45 2.37
CA HIS A 106 6.66 16.22 2.28
C HIS A 106 7.03 16.85 3.63
N GLN A 107 6.08 17.51 4.29
CA GLN A 107 6.31 18.10 5.61
C GLN A 107 6.73 17.06 6.65
N ALA A 108 6.04 15.91 6.68
CA ALA A 108 6.40 14.80 7.56
C ALA A 108 7.84 14.31 7.30
N ALA A 109 8.22 14.17 6.03
CA ALA A 109 9.58 13.77 5.65
C ALA A 109 10.65 14.81 6.05
N VAL A 110 10.32 16.09 6.00
CA VAL A 110 11.21 17.18 6.48
C VAL A 110 11.37 17.11 8.00
N VAL A 111 10.25 17.00 8.73
CA VAL A 111 10.28 16.86 10.21
C VAL A 111 11.10 15.64 10.62
N GLN A 112 10.88 14.49 10.00
CA GLN A 112 11.65 13.28 10.27
C GLN A 112 13.16 13.49 10.07
N ARG A 113 13.56 14.18 9.00
CA ARG A 113 14.98 14.52 8.77
C ARG A 113 15.54 15.46 9.82
N LEU A 114 14.79 16.49 10.20
CA LEU A 114 15.22 17.48 11.19
C LEU A 114 15.31 16.92 12.61
N THR A 115 14.41 16.01 12.97
CA THR A 115 14.40 15.37 14.30
C THR A 115 15.37 14.21 14.41
N GLY A 116 16.07 13.85 13.33
CA GLY A 116 16.94 12.68 13.29
C GLY A 116 16.21 11.35 13.44
N ALA A 117 14.89 11.36 13.31
CA ALA A 117 14.08 10.15 13.38
C ALA A 117 14.44 9.23 12.21
N ARG A 118 15.04 8.09 12.52
CA ARG A 118 15.44 7.09 11.52
C ARG A 118 14.19 6.40 10.99
N THR A 119 14.05 6.36 9.67
CA THR A 119 12.99 5.59 9.01
C THR A 119 13.33 4.10 9.02
N GLY A 120 12.33 3.25 8.82
CA GLY A 120 12.60 1.81 8.66
C GLY A 120 13.60 1.51 7.54
N THR A 121 13.61 2.33 6.49
CA THR A 121 14.57 2.23 5.38
C THR A 121 15.99 2.58 5.83
N ASP A 122 16.16 3.60 6.67
CA ASP A 122 17.47 3.99 7.23
C ASP A 122 18.02 2.91 8.17
N LEU A 123 17.12 2.10 8.74
CA LEU A 123 17.44 0.96 9.59
C LEU A 123 17.65 -0.34 8.79
N GLY A 124 17.51 -0.29 7.47
CA GLY A 124 17.58 -1.45 6.59
C GLY A 124 16.40 -2.42 6.74
N LEU A 125 15.30 -1.98 7.34
CA LEU A 125 14.11 -2.79 7.56
C LEU A 125 13.20 -2.79 6.33
N THR A 126 12.59 -3.93 6.04
CA THR A 126 11.49 -4.00 5.08
C THR A 126 10.22 -3.38 5.67
N GLY A 127 9.28 -2.93 4.83
CA GLY A 127 8.01 -2.38 5.31
C GLY A 127 7.24 -3.33 6.24
N ARG A 128 7.33 -4.65 6.02
CA ARG A 128 6.71 -5.67 6.88
C ARG A 128 7.41 -5.81 8.22
N GLU A 129 8.73 -5.81 8.23
CA GLU A 129 9.52 -5.84 9.47
C GLU A 129 9.26 -4.59 10.31
N LEU A 130 9.19 -3.41 9.66
CA LEU A 130 8.84 -2.16 10.33
C LEU A 130 7.42 -2.19 10.90
N ALA A 131 6.43 -2.63 10.13
CA ALA A 131 5.04 -2.72 10.59
C ALA A 131 4.88 -3.65 11.80
N VAL A 132 5.56 -4.80 11.78
CA VAL A 132 5.58 -5.72 12.92
C VAL A 132 6.21 -5.05 14.14
N LEU A 133 7.36 -4.39 14.00
CA LEU A 133 8.04 -3.70 15.10
C LEU A 133 7.19 -2.57 15.70
N GLN A 134 6.51 -1.78 14.85
CA GLN A 134 5.63 -0.69 15.31
C GLN A 134 4.48 -1.23 16.17
N LEU A 135 3.77 -2.26 15.72
CA LEU A 135 2.67 -2.86 16.49
C LEU A 135 3.15 -3.44 17.81
N ILE A 136 4.34 -4.06 17.82
CA ILE A 136 4.94 -4.56 19.05
C ILE A 136 5.36 -3.41 19.98
N ALA A 137 5.93 -2.33 19.45
CA ALA A 137 6.30 -1.14 20.22
C ALA A 137 5.07 -0.42 20.83
N GLU A 138 3.92 -0.51 20.17
CA GLU A 138 2.62 -0.06 20.68
C GLU A 138 2.04 -1.00 21.75
N GLY A 139 2.74 -2.07 22.10
CA GLY A 139 2.35 -3.02 23.15
C GLY A 139 1.42 -4.14 22.67
N LEU A 140 1.24 -4.32 21.37
CA LEU A 140 0.43 -5.43 20.87
C LEU A 140 1.15 -6.77 21.12
N THR A 141 0.36 -7.77 21.52
CA THR A 141 0.85 -9.16 21.58
C THR A 141 1.05 -9.71 20.17
N THR A 142 1.89 -10.73 20.02
CA THR A 142 2.09 -11.44 18.74
C THR A 142 0.76 -11.84 18.11
N ARG A 143 -0.18 -12.36 18.90
CA ARG A 143 -1.51 -12.75 18.43
C ARG A 143 -2.34 -11.58 17.88
N ARG A 144 -2.29 -10.41 18.51
CA ARG A 144 -2.96 -9.21 18.00
C ARG A 144 -2.28 -8.66 16.75
N THR A 145 -0.95 -8.74 16.70
CA THR A 145 -0.16 -8.38 15.51
C THR A 145 -0.50 -9.27 14.31
N GLU A 146 -0.68 -10.59 14.53
CA GLU A 146 -1.18 -11.53 13.51
C GLU A 146 -2.49 -11.07 12.90
N THR A 147 -3.47 -10.77 13.75
CA THR A 147 -4.78 -10.31 13.31
C THR A 147 -4.69 -8.99 12.54
N ALA A 148 -3.92 -8.02 13.05
CA ALA A 148 -3.74 -6.71 12.43
C ALA A 148 -3.04 -6.78 11.07
N LEU A 149 -2.07 -7.69 10.91
CA LEU A 149 -1.30 -7.87 9.67
C LEU A 149 -1.82 -8.99 8.77
N VAL A 150 -2.88 -9.67 9.20
CA VAL A 150 -3.49 -10.80 8.47
C VAL A 150 -2.43 -11.84 8.06
N CYS A 151 -1.63 -12.29 9.03
CA CYS A 151 -0.58 -13.28 8.78
C CYS A 151 -0.50 -14.30 9.93
N SER A 152 0.23 -15.40 9.73
CA SER A 152 0.37 -16.43 10.77
C SER A 152 1.32 -16.00 11.90
N PRO A 153 1.18 -16.58 13.13
CA PRO A 153 2.12 -16.36 14.24
C PRO A 153 3.57 -16.54 13.81
N ARG A 154 3.83 -17.64 13.14
CA ARG A 154 5.16 -17.99 12.62
C ARG A 154 5.71 -16.93 11.66
N THR A 155 4.83 -16.27 10.90
CA THR A 155 5.22 -15.18 9.99
C THR A 155 5.61 -13.94 10.78
N VAL A 156 4.87 -13.58 11.82
CA VAL A 156 5.20 -12.47 12.73
C VAL A 156 6.55 -12.70 13.38
N GLU A 157 6.76 -13.89 13.97
CA GLU A 157 8.03 -14.28 14.61
C GLU A 157 9.21 -14.18 13.65
N LYS A 158 9.05 -14.67 12.41
CA LYS A 158 10.08 -14.60 11.39
C LYS A 158 10.42 -13.17 10.97
N HIS A 159 9.43 -12.27 10.92
CA HIS A 159 9.67 -10.85 10.66
C HIS A 159 10.38 -10.19 11.84
N LEU A 160 10.00 -10.50 13.09
CA LEU A 160 10.68 -9.99 14.28
C LEU A 160 12.14 -10.45 14.34
N GLU A 161 12.39 -11.74 14.13
CA GLU A 161 13.76 -12.29 14.12
C GLU A 161 14.64 -11.59 13.07
N ARG A 162 14.11 -11.37 11.87
CA ARG A 162 14.84 -10.66 10.82
C ARG A 162 15.09 -9.20 11.16
N ALA A 163 14.08 -8.53 11.72
CA ALA A 163 14.19 -7.15 12.14
C ALA A 163 15.23 -6.98 13.26
N PHE A 164 15.20 -7.82 14.29
CA PHE A 164 16.18 -7.80 15.37
C PHE A 164 17.60 -8.06 14.87
N ARG A 165 17.76 -9.01 13.96
CA ARG A 165 19.07 -9.29 13.32
C ARG A 165 19.60 -8.08 12.56
N ARG A 166 18.75 -7.35 11.82
CA ARG A 166 19.15 -6.15 11.10
C ARG A 166 19.47 -4.97 12.00
N LEU A 167 18.76 -4.87 13.11
CA LEU A 167 18.99 -3.83 14.12
C LEU A 167 20.16 -4.16 15.05
N GLY A 168 20.73 -5.39 14.98
CA GLY A 168 21.80 -5.82 15.85
C GLY A 168 21.38 -6.05 17.32
N VAL A 169 20.07 -6.22 17.56
CA VAL A 169 19.52 -6.49 18.90
C VAL A 169 19.16 -7.96 19.05
N ARG A 170 19.24 -8.48 20.28
CA ARG A 170 19.07 -9.93 20.54
C ARG A 170 17.70 -10.32 21.04
N ASP A 171 16.96 -9.39 21.68
CA ASP A 171 15.72 -9.72 22.36
C ASP A 171 14.79 -8.50 22.52
N ARG A 172 13.54 -8.78 22.95
CA ARG A 172 12.63 -7.81 23.53
C ARG A 172 13.13 -7.47 24.95
N LEU A 173 13.37 -6.22 25.21
CA LEU A 173 13.48 -5.73 26.58
C LEU A 173 12.10 -5.70 27.23
#